data_1a1efd6cbc59a49ed01a238b29879afe
#
_entry.id   1a1efd6cbc59a49ed01a238b29879afe
#
_cell.length_a   1.000
_cell.length_b   1.000
_cell.length_c   1.000
_cell.angle_alpha   90.00
_cell.angle_beta   90.00
_cell.angle_gamma   90.00
#
_symmetry.space_group_name_H-M   'P 1'
#
loop_
_entity.id
_entity.type
_entity.pdbx_description
1 polymer ?
#
loop_
_entity_poly.entity_id
_entity_poly.type
_entity_poly.pdbx_seq_one_letter_code
_entity_poly.pdbx_strand_id
1 'polypeptide(L)'
;LAIVFCNTKKRVDDVTEQLLGRGYFADGLHGDLKQPQRDRVMQKFRNGAIEILVATDVAARGIDVENVDIVFNYDIPQDEEYYVHRIGRTGRAGKSGIAFTFCVGREIYKLRDIMTYTKTKIRQEMLPTLDDMEKNKTDVFVEKLRNVISQGDLEKFAAIAEDITDR
;
A
#
# COMPACT_ATOMS: atom_id res chain seq x y z
N LEU A 1 -1.84 -7.10 0.98
CA LEU A 1 -2.54 -6.19 0.08
C LEU A 1 -2.64 -4.79 0.71
N ALA A 2 -2.51 -3.73 -0.10
CA ALA A 2 -2.60 -2.36 0.35
C ALA A 2 -3.58 -1.53 -0.49
N ILE A 3 -4.23 -0.53 0.15
CA ILE A 3 -5.00 0.50 -0.56
C ILE A 3 -4.35 1.85 -0.30
N VAL A 4 -4.19 2.64 -1.37
CA VAL A 4 -3.75 4.03 -1.33
C VAL A 4 -4.90 4.93 -1.72
N PHE A 5 -5.35 5.80 -0.83
CA PHE A 5 -6.42 6.75 -1.07
C PHE A 5 -5.89 8.10 -1.53
N CYS A 6 -6.42 8.58 -2.64
CA CYS A 6 -6.16 9.90 -3.20
C CYS A 6 -7.46 10.70 -3.34
N ASN A 7 -7.38 12.03 -3.20
CA ASN A 7 -8.56 12.90 -3.27
C ASN A 7 -9.02 13.16 -4.72
N THR A 8 -8.16 12.98 -5.73
CA THR A 8 -8.49 13.26 -7.14
C THR A 8 -8.10 12.11 -8.06
N LYS A 9 -8.82 11.99 -9.18
CA LYS A 9 -8.54 11.02 -10.25
C LYS A 9 -7.12 11.17 -10.80
N LYS A 10 -6.71 12.42 -11.09
CA LYS A 10 -5.36 12.71 -11.57
C LYS A 10 -4.30 12.21 -10.59
N ARG A 11 -4.50 12.42 -9.29
CA ARG A 11 -3.56 11.93 -8.28
C ARG A 11 -3.50 10.40 -8.25
N VAL A 12 -4.64 9.73 -8.50
CA VAL A 12 -4.66 8.26 -8.62
C VAL A 12 -3.76 7.82 -9.78
N ASP A 13 -3.90 8.46 -10.95
CA ASP A 13 -3.09 8.13 -12.13
C ASP A 13 -1.60 8.40 -11.87
N ASP A 14 -1.26 9.60 -11.36
CA ASP A 14 0.12 10.01 -11.06
C ASP A 14 0.81 9.04 -10.06
N VAL A 15 0.11 8.65 -8.99
CA VAL A 15 0.65 7.74 -7.96
C VAL A 15 0.78 6.31 -8.51
N THR A 16 -0.20 5.86 -9.30
CA THR A 16 -0.15 4.53 -9.93
C THR A 16 1.04 4.44 -10.87
N GLU A 17 1.25 5.44 -11.73
CA GLU A 17 2.39 5.49 -12.66
C GLU A 17 3.73 5.47 -11.91
N GLN A 18 3.85 6.27 -10.84
CA GLN A 18 5.07 6.29 -10.01
C GLN A 18 5.36 4.95 -9.33
N LEU A 19 4.33 4.24 -8.87
CA LEU A 19 4.48 2.92 -8.26
C LEU A 19 4.93 1.90 -9.30
N LEU A 20 4.29 1.88 -10.48
CA LEU A 20 4.66 1.01 -11.59
C LEU A 20 6.10 1.27 -12.07
N GLY A 21 6.48 2.55 -12.21
CA GLY A 21 7.85 2.95 -12.59
C GLY A 21 8.93 2.52 -11.58
N ARG A 22 8.54 2.20 -10.35
CA ARG A 22 9.41 1.66 -9.29
C ARG A 22 9.34 0.14 -9.15
N GLY A 23 8.59 -0.54 -10.03
CA GLY A 23 8.47 -1.99 -10.06
C GLY A 23 7.43 -2.58 -9.10
N TYR A 24 6.54 -1.77 -8.51
CA TYR A 24 5.43 -2.27 -7.71
C TYR A 24 4.26 -2.70 -8.60
N PHE A 25 3.55 -3.76 -8.20
CA PHE A 25 2.33 -4.21 -8.86
C PHE A 25 1.14 -3.40 -8.36
N ALA A 26 0.81 -2.32 -9.07
CA ALA A 26 -0.25 -1.39 -8.71
C ALA A 26 -1.25 -1.19 -9.86
N ASP A 27 -2.49 -0.81 -9.54
CA ASP A 27 -3.49 -0.39 -10.53
C ASP A 27 -4.40 0.70 -9.92
N GLY A 28 -4.90 1.61 -10.79
CA GLY A 28 -5.71 2.75 -10.38
C GLY A 28 -7.21 2.48 -10.49
N LEU A 29 -8.00 3.05 -9.55
CA LEU A 29 -9.46 2.93 -9.55
C LEU A 29 -10.11 4.29 -9.28
N HIS A 30 -10.74 4.88 -10.30
CA HIS A 30 -11.45 6.16 -10.19
C HIS A 30 -12.68 6.20 -11.09
N GLY A 31 -13.49 7.27 -10.97
CA GLY A 31 -14.80 7.38 -11.60
C GLY A 31 -14.81 7.44 -13.14
N ASP A 32 -13.68 7.69 -13.80
CA ASP A 32 -13.60 7.72 -15.26
C ASP A 32 -13.43 6.33 -15.89
N LEU A 33 -13.13 5.32 -15.09
CA LEU A 33 -13.09 3.94 -15.57
C LEU A 33 -14.49 3.42 -15.84
N LYS A 34 -14.67 2.80 -17.01
CA LYS A 34 -15.88 2.08 -17.35
C LYS A 34 -16.03 0.83 -16.48
N GLN A 35 -17.27 0.37 -16.24
CA GLN A 35 -17.53 -0.78 -15.38
C GLN A 35 -16.66 -2.01 -15.69
N PRO A 36 -16.47 -2.44 -16.96
CA PRO A 36 -15.61 -3.59 -17.26
C PRO A 36 -14.13 -3.40 -16.86
N GLN A 37 -13.64 -2.15 -16.92
CA GLN A 37 -12.28 -1.84 -16.47
C GLN A 37 -12.16 -1.93 -14.95
N ARG A 38 -13.15 -1.37 -14.23
CA ARG A 38 -13.23 -1.47 -12.76
C ARG A 38 -13.25 -2.92 -12.30
N ASP A 39 -14.09 -3.75 -12.93
CA ASP A 39 -14.20 -5.17 -12.61
C ASP A 39 -12.88 -5.92 -12.82
N ARG A 40 -12.16 -5.59 -13.90
CA ARG A 40 -10.82 -6.15 -14.19
C ARG A 40 -9.80 -5.76 -13.13
N VAL A 41 -9.75 -4.48 -12.74
CA VAL A 41 -8.83 -4.01 -11.67
C VAL A 41 -9.14 -4.73 -10.37
N MET A 42 -10.41 -4.82 -10.00
CA MET A 42 -10.85 -5.48 -8.79
C MET A 42 -10.55 -6.98 -8.79
N GLN A 43 -10.70 -7.65 -9.93
CA GLN A 43 -10.33 -9.05 -10.07
C GLN A 43 -8.83 -9.26 -9.89
N LYS A 44 -7.99 -8.42 -10.50
CA LYS A 44 -6.54 -8.47 -10.31
C LYS A 44 -6.15 -8.29 -8.84
N PHE A 45 -6.81 -7.36 -8.15
CA PHE A 45 -6.54 -7.10 -6.74
C PHE A 45 -6.94 -8.27 -5.85
N ARG A 46 -8.13 -8.87 -6.05
CA ARG A 46 -8.60 -10.01 -5.27
C ARG A 46 -7.75 -11.27 -5.45
N ASN A 47 -7.22 -11.50 -6.64
CA ASN A 47 -6.37 -12.67 -6.92
C ASN A 47 -4.88 -12.43 -6.68
N GLY A 48 -4.50 -11.24 -6.16
CA GLY A 48 -3.12 -10.90 -5.84
C GLY A 48 -2.22 -10.61 -7.04
N ALA A 49 -2.79 -10.43 -8.25
CA ALA A 49 -2.03 -10.03 -9.43
C ALA A 49 -1.54 -8.57 -9.35
N ILE A 50 -2.20 -7.75 -8.53
CA ILE A 50 -1.70 -6.45 -8.06
C ILE A 50 -1.75 -6.46 -6.53
N GLU A 51 -0.75 -5.83 -5.91
CA GLU A 51 -0.59 -5.76 -4.46
C GLU A 51 -1.10 -4.43 -3.90
N ILE A 52 -1.12 -3.39 -4.73
CA ILE A 52 -1.49 -2.02 -4.35
C ILE A 52 -2.64 -1.53 -5.24
N LEU A 53 -3.75 -1.19 -4.61
CA LEU A 53 -4.88 -0.53 -5.25
C LEU A 53 -4.83 0.97 -4.92
N VAL A 54 -4.71 1.83 -5.94
CA VAL A 54 -4.77 3.29 -5.76
C VAL A 54 -6.17 3.78 -6.12
N ALA A 55 -6.89 4.43 -5.22
CA ALA A 55 -8.30 4.74 -5.46
C ALA A 55 -8.74 6.11 -4.92
N THR A 56 -9.81 6.67 -5.51
CA THR A 56 -10.59 7.75 -4.90
C THR A 56 -11.65 7.19 -3.97
N ASP A 57 -12.12 7.98 -2.99
CA ASP A 57 -13.19 7.58 -2.07
C ASP A 57 -14.46 7.12 -2.79
N VAL A 58 -14.87 7.88 -3.81
CA VAL A 58 -16.09 7.57 -4.60
C VAL A 58 -15.96 6.22 -5.30
N ALA A 59 -14.81 5.94 -5.87
CA ALA A 59 -14.56 4.67 -6.55
C ALA A 59 -14.43 3.51 -5.56
N ALA A 60 -13.92 3.77 -4.37
CA ALA A 60 -13.79 2.78 -3.31
C ALA A 60 -15.10 2.49 -2.56
N ARG A 61 -16.15 3.31 -2.74
CA ARG A 61 -17.48 2.99 -2.22
C ARG A 61 -18.12 1.85 -3.02
N GLY A 62 -18.69 0.89 -2.31
CA GLY A 62 -19.39 -0.26 -2.93
C GLY A 62 -18.46 -1.30 -3.55
N ILE A 63 -17.14 -1.15 -3.40
CA ILE A 63 -16.23 -2.25 -3.68
C ILE A 63 -16.08 -3.12 -2.44
N ASP A 64 -16.28 -4.41 -2.64
CA ASP A 64 -16.02 -5.44 -1.65
C ASP A 64 -14.50 -5.66 -1.54
N VAL A 65 -13.80 -4.67 -0.97
CA VAL A 65 -12.40 -4.74 -0.58
C VAL A 65 -12.33 -4.56 0.91
N GLU A 66 -12.37 -5.68 1.56
CA GLU A 66 -12.24 -5.78 3.01
C GLU A 66 -10.99 -6.60 3.34
N ASN A 67 -10.45 -6.37 4.52
CA ASN A 67 -9.29 -7.09 5.03
C ASN A 67 -7.97 -6.87 4.27
N VAL A 68 -7.73 -5.64 3.81
CA VAL A 68 -6.37 -5.30 3.38
C VAL A 68 -5.45 -5.15 4.60
N ASP A 69 -4.18 -5.43 4.41
CA ASP A 69 -3.19 -5.37 5.48
C ASP A 69 -2.89 -3.91 5.87
N ILE A 70 -2.80 -3.03 4.87
CA ILE A 70 -2.40 -1.64 5.06
C ILE A 70 -3.29 -0.69 4.26
N VAL A 71 -3.64 0.43 4.88
CA VAL A 71 -4.28 1.59 4.24
C VAL A 71 -3.32 2.77 4.26
N PHE A 72 -3.11 3.41 3.11
CA PHE A 72 -2.41 4.68 2.99
C PHE A 72 -3.38 5.79 2.62
N ASN A 73 -3.52 6.80 3.45
CA ASN A 73 -4.11 8.08 3.06
C ASN A 73 -2.99 8.93 2.44
N TYR A 74 -2.83 8.86 1.11
CA TYR A 74 -1.84 9.67 0.40
C TYR A 74 -2.20 11.15 0.49
N ASP A 75 -3.48 11.46 0.35
CA ASP A 75 -4.05 12.77 0.65
C ASP A 75 -4.94 12.65 1.89
N ILE A 76 -4.89 13.64 2.80
CA ILE A 76 -5.84 13.71 3.91
C ILE A 76 -7.26 13.83 3.33
N PRO A 77 -8.23 13.02 3.80
CA PRO A 77 -9.60 13.07 3.32
C PRO A 77 -10.26 14.44 3.58
N GLN A 78 -11.31 14.75 2.83
CA GLN A 78 -11.96 16.06 2.92
C GLN A 78 -12.73 16.26 4.23
N ASP A 79 -13.24 15.16 4.79
CA ASP A 79 -13.95 15.15 6.08
C ASP A 79 -13.58 13.90 6.91
N GLU A 80 -14.01 13.90 8.16
CA GLU A 80 -13.68 12.89 9.16
C GLU A 80 -14.38 11.55 8.89
N GLU A 81 -15.57 11.57 8.29
CA GLU A 81 -16.30 10.34 7.96
C GLU A 81 -15.56 9.55 6.88
N TYR A 82 -15.03 10.24 5.86
CA TYR A 82 -14.20 9.59 4.85
C TYR A 82 -12.96 8.95 5.47
N TYR A 83 -12.34 9.59 6.46
CA TYR A 83 -11.22 8.99 7.17
C TYR A 83 -11.58 7.65 7.79
N VAL A 84 -12.69 7.60 8.52
CA VAL A 84 -13.20 6.35 9.14
C VAL A 84 -13.49 5.29 8.08
N HIS A 85 -14.11 5.68 6.97
CA HIS A 85 -14.43 4.78 5.86
C HIS A 85 -13.17 4.21 5.19
N ARG A 86 -12.11 5.02 5.06
CA ARG A 86 -10.83 4.58 4.49
C ARG A 86 -10.11 3.60 5.40
N ILE A 87 -9.89 3.96 6.65
CA ILE A 87 -9.19 3.09 7.60
C ILE A 87 -10.00 1.82 7.92
N GLY A 88 -11.33 1.89 7.83
CA GLY A 88 -12.21 0.74 7.97
C GLY A 88 -12.06 -0.32 6.86
N ARG A 89 -11.12 -0.20 5.92
CA ARG A 89 -10.76 -1.27 4.96
C ARG A 89 -9.74 -2.24 5.54
N THR A 90 -9.10 -1.90 6.64
CA THR A 90 -8.17 -2.78 7.36
C THR A 90 -8.65 -3.05 8.80
N GLY A 91 -8.06 -4.00 9.48
CA GLY A 91 -8.35 -4.29 10.89
C GLY A 91 -9.74 -4.87 11.16
N ARG A 92 -10.32 -5.64 10.22
CA ARG A 92 -11.62 -6.29 10.37
C ARG A 92 -11.53 -7.74 10.83
N ALA A 93 -12.66 -8.29 11.27
CA ALA A 93 -12.79 -9.68 11.69
C ALA A 93 -11.78 -10.13 12.77
N GLY A 94 -11.46 -9.23 13.71
CA GLY A 94 -10.50 -9.52 14.80
C GLY A 94 -9.03 -9.49 14.39
N LYS A 95 -8.71 -9.11 13.16
CA LYS A 95 -7.33 -8.89 12.71
C LYS A 95 -6.88 -7.48 13.06
N SER A 96 -5.58 -7.33 13.34
CA SER A 96 -4.94 -6.02 13.43
C SER A 96 -4.78 -5.41 12.04
N GLY A 97 -4.93 -4.09 11.92
CA GLY A 97 -4.73 -3.36 10.67
C GLY A 97 -3.83 -2.15 10.90
N ILE A 98 -3.18 -1.70 9.84
CA ILE A 98 -2.29 -0.54 9.88
C ILE A 98 -2.82 0.51 8.91
N ALA A 99 -2.90 1.77 9.37
CA ALA A 99 -3.23 2.90 8.53
C ALA A 99 -2.17 4.00 8.68
N PHE A 100 -1.62 4.43 7.55
CA PHE A 100 -0.71 5.56 7.47
C PHE A 100 -1.42 6.75 6.84
N THR A 101 -1.14 7.96 7.34
CA THR A 101 -1.66 9.19 6.77
C THR A 101 -0.51 10.16 6.54
N PHE A 102 -0.27 10.51 5.28
CA PHE A 102 0.69 11.56 4.95
C PHE A 102 0.08 12.91 5.27
N CYS A 103 0.85 13.76 5.93
CA CYS A 103 0.39 15.06 6.39
C CYS A 103 1.50 16.09 6.18
N VAL A 104 1.23 17.15 5.45
CA VAL A 104 2.21 18.17 5.10
C VAL A 104 1.74 19.56 5.53
N GLY A 105 2.61 20.27 6.25
CA GLY A 105 2.38 21.67 6.61
C GLY A 105 1.09 21.91 7.37
N ARG A 106 0.16 22.71 6.80
CA ARG A 106 -1.10 23.10 7.45
C ARG A 106 -2.13 21.98 7.56
N GLU A 107 -1.95 20.86 6.89
CA GLU A 107 -2.85 19.71 6.96
C GLU A 107 -2.90 19.11 8.38
N ILE A 108 -1.93 19.42 9.22
CA ILE A 108 -1.91 19.00 10.62
C ILE A 108 -3.16 19.45 11.40
N TYR A 109 -3.75 20.59 11.05
CA TYR A 109 -4.99 21.06 11.69
C TYR A 109 -6.15 20.12 11.37
N LYS A 110 -6.28 19.73 10.10
CA LYS A 110 -7.30 18.79 9.64
C LYS A 110 -7.11 17.40 10.28
N LEU A 111 -5.87 16.97 10.43
CA LEU A 111 -5.57 15.72 11.14
C LEU A 111 -5.99 15.77 12.61
N ARG A 112 -5.87 16.94 13.28
CA ARG A 112 -6.35 17.15 14.65
C ARG A 112 -7.88 17.09 14.75
N ASP A 113 -8.60 17.64 13.76
CA ASP A 113 -10.05 17.55 13.70
C ASP A 113 -10.49 16.08 13.57
N ILE A 114 -9.83 15.30 12.70
CA ILE A 114 -10.02 13.85 12.56
C ILE A 114 -9.77 13.13 13.89
N MET A 115 -8.68 13.43 14.59
CA MET A 115 -8.39 12.82 15.89
C MET A 115 -9.45 13.14 16.94
N THR A 116 -9.98 14.36 16.92
CA THR A 116 -11.03 14.80 17.83
C THR A 116 -12.35 14.06 17.54
N TYR A 117 -12.71 13.97 16.25
CA TYR A 117 -13.92 13.28 15.81
C TYR A 117 -13.88 11.78 16.12
N THR A 118 -12.77 11.13 15.78
CA THR A 118 -12.61 9.69 15.97
C THR A 118 -12.28 9.29 17.41
N LYS A 119 -11.95 10.24 18.27
CA LYS A 119 -11.44 10.05 19.63
C LYS A 119 -10.20 9.11 19.66
N THR A 120 -9.42 9.11 18.59
CA THR A 120 -8.27 8.24 18.43
C THR A 120 -6.99 9.07 18.37
N LYS A 121 -5.94 8.58 19.02
CA LYS A 121 -4.59 9.18 18.89
C LYS A 121 -3.90 8.60 17.68
N ILE A 122 -3.51 9.47 16.74
CA ILE A 122 -2.67 9.11 15.60
C ILE A 122 -1.22 9.42 16.02
N ARG A 123 -0.37 8.40 15.97
CA ARG A 123 1.05 8.54 16.31
C ARG A 123 1.78 9.14 15.12
N GLN A 124 2.62 10.13 15.38
CA GLN A 124 3.52 10.66 14.37
C GLN A 124 4.69 9.71 14.19
N GLU A 125 4.97 9.35 12.95
CA GLU A 125 6.13 8.57 12.55
C GLU A 125 7.02 9.40 11.62
N MET A 126 8.32 9.17 11.69
CA MET A 126 9.25 9.75 10.74
C MET A 126 9.31 8.89 9.47
N LEU A 127 9.42 9.55 8.33
CA LEU A 127 9.69 8.81 7.09
C LEU A 127 11.05 8.13 7.21
N PRO A 128 11.16 6.86 6.78
CA PRO A 128 12.43 6.17 6.77
C PRO A 128 13.43 6.92 5.87
N THR A 129 14.66 6.98 6.28
CA THR A 129 15.77 7.52 5.47
C THR A 129 16.10 6.54 4.33
N LEU A 130 16.87 6.98 3.35
CA LEU A 130 17.38 6.09 2.30
C LEU A 130 18.21 4.95 2.89
N ASP A 131 19.03 5.24 3.89
CA ASP A 131 19.84 4.24 4.59
C ASP A 131 18.97 3.20 5.31
N ASP A 132 17.88 3.62 5.95
CA ASP A 132 16.91 2.70 6.58
C ASP A 132 16.26 1.79 5.54
N MET A 133 15.94 2.35 4.36
CA MET A 133 15.33 1.59 3.27
C MET A 133 16.30 0.56 2.68
N GLU A 134 17.57 0.93 2.47
CA GLU A 134 18.62 0.04 1.96
C GLU A 134 18.90 -1.08 2.97
N LYS A 135 19.05 -0.72 4.24
CA LYS A 135 19.24 -1.68 5.33
C LYS A 135 18.09 -2.69 5.39
N ASN A 136 16.85 -2.21 5.35
CA ASN A 136 15.69 -3.09 5.40
C ASN A 136 15.61 -4.03 4.18
N LYS A 137 15.94 -3.55 2.97
CA LYS A 137 16.04 -4.40 1.78
C LYS A 137 17.10 -5.48 1.95
N THR A 138 18.26 -5.11 2.50
CA THR A 138 19.35 -6.06 2.77
C THR A 138 18.94 -7.10 3.81
N ASP A 139 18.31 -6.68 4.91
CA ASP A 139 17.84 -7.58 5.96
C ASP A 139 16.81 -8.59 5.44
N VAL A 140 15.82 -8.12 4.65
CA VAL A 140 14.82 -8.99 4.00
C VAL A 140 15.47 -9.97 3.03
N PHE A 141 16.46 -9.52 2.26
CA PHE A 141 17.19 -10.38 1.32
C PHE A 141 17.98 -11.46 2.07
N VAL A 142 18.71 -11.07 3.13
CA VAL A 142 19.48 -12.02 3.97
C VAL A 142 18.57 -13.04 4.63
N GLU A 143 17.39 -12.63 5.11
CA GLU A 143 16.41 -13.55 5.70
C GLU A 143 15.88 -14.55 4.66
N LYS A 144 15.55 -14.10 3.44
CA LYS A 144 15.18 -14.98 2.34
C LYS A 144 16.28 -15.99 2.02
N LEU A 145 17.54 -15.54 1.95
CA LEU A 145 18.67 -16.43 1.73
C LEU A 145 18.81 -17.48 2.85
N ARG A 146 18.71 -17.07 4.10
CA ARG A 146 18.75 -17.99 5.24
C ARG A 146 17.65 -19.05 5.16
N ASN A 147 16.45 -18.66 4.78
CA ASN A 147 15.33 -19.59 4.62
C ASN A 147 15.59 -20.60 3.50
N VAL A 148 16.13 -20.17 2.35
CA VAL A 148 16.51 -21.08 1.24
C VAL A 148 17.61 -22.03 1.68
N ILE A 149 18.64 -21.55 2.37
CA ILE A 149 19.75 -22.38 2.89
C ILE A 149 19.21 -23.42 3.90
N SER A 150 18.31 -23.01 4.78
CA SER A 150 17.75 -23.93 5.80
C SER A 150 16.87 -25.03 5.20
N GLN A 151 16.25 -24.79 4.05
CA GLN A 151 15.45 -25.79 3.31
C GLN A 151 16.30 -26.84 2.60
N GLY A 152 17.62 -26.62 2.49
CA GLY A 152 18.56 -27.62 1.97
C GLY A 152 18.55 -27.85 0.45
N ASP A 153 17.76 -27.11 -0.31
CA ASP A 153 17.58 -27.28 -1.77
C ASP A 153 18.48 -26.31 -2.55
N LEU A 154 19.80 -26.39 -2.28
CA LEU A 154 20.78 -25.44 -2.83
C LEU A 154 21.28 -25.83 -4.24
N GLU A 155 21.16 -27.10 -4.65
CA GLU A 155 21.68 -27.58 -5.92
C GLU A 155 21.13 -26.86 -7.14
N LYS A 156 19.84 -26.47 -7.10
CA LYS A 156 19.21 -25.70 -8.18
C LYS A 156 19.72 -24.25 -8.31
N PHE A 157 20.43 -23.74 -7.31
CA PHE A 157 21.01 -22.40 -7.34
C PHE A 157 22.49 -22.38 -7.63
N ALA A 158 23.16 -23.57 -7.73
CA ALA A 158 24.59 -23.66 -7.97
C ALA A 158 25.00 -22.98 -9.28
N ALA A 159 24.27 -23.23 -10.37
CA ALA A 159 24.56 -22.63 -11.67
C ALA A 159 24.40 -21.07 -11.66
N ILE A 160 23.48 -20.55 -10.87
CA ILE A 160 23.27 -19.10 -10.71
C ILE A 160 24.42 -18.50 -9.90
N ALA A 161 24.89 -19.20 -8.87
CA ALA A 161 26.00 -18.75 -8.04
C ALA A 161 27.31 -18.71 -8.84
N GLU A 162 27.57 -19.70 -9.71
CA GLU A 162 28.70 -19.72 -10.61
C GLU A 162 28.66 -18.53 -11.60
N ASP A 163 27.52 -18.24 -12.23
CA ASP A 163 27.38 -17.09 -13.16
C ASP A 163 27.60 -15.73 -12.51
N ILE A 164 27.31 -15.61 -11.21
CA ILE A 164 27.53 -14.37 -10.43
C ILE A 164 29.02 -14.21 -10.04
N THR A 165 29.73 -15.32 -9.77
CA THR A 165 31.15 -15.30 -9.38
C THR A 165 32.10 -15.13 -10.55
N ASP A 166 31.65 -15.44 -11.77
CA ASP A 166 32.49 -15.33 -12.99
C ASP A 166 32.36 -13.94 -13.68
N ARG A 167 31.62 -13.00 -13.11
CA ARG A 167 31.48 -11.60 -13.55
C ARG A 167 32.23 -10.65 -12.64
#